data_87ef39b7eb43a81ada0ebb94bb319447
#
_entry.id   87ef39b7eb43a81ada0ebb94bb319447
#
_cell.length_a   1.000
_cell.length_b   1.000
_cell.length_c   1.000
_cell.angle_alpha   90.00
_cell.angle_beta   90.00
_cell.angle_gamma   90.00
#
_symmetry.space_group_name_H-M   'P 1'
#
loop_
_entity.id
_entity.type
_entity.pdbx_description
1 polymer ?
#
loop_
_entity_poly.entity_id
_entity_poly.type
_entity_poly.pdbx_seq_one_letter_code
_entity_poly.pdbx_strand_id
1 'polypeptide(L)'
;MYKYDWHWKKKNSNGFQHAKNRPLMAIETISIFSKSPMGHKSLLGDKRMAYYPQGVTSKGQAVVKDGKHGRILGARPNQVGRVYEAFTNFPDNVLEYDNLWGKKAIHPTQKPVPLLEYLIKTYTNDGETVLDNCMGSGSTGVACVNLNRSFIGIEMDDKYFEIASKRINDHIKK
;
A
#
# COMPACT_ATOMS: atom_id res chain seq x y z
N MET A 1 15.88 -6.49 -0.76
CA MET A 1 15.86 -6.67 -2.22
C MET A 1 14.55 -6.14 -2.78
N TYR A 2 14.60 -5.46 -3.93
CA TYR A 2 13.43 -4.99 -4.67
C TYR A 2 12.45 -6.13 -4.98
N LYS A 3 11.15 -5.83 -4.93
CA LYS A 3 10.07 -6.79 -5.19
C LYS A 3 9.22 -6.36 -6.39
N TYR A 4 8.53 -5.24 -6.26
CA TYR A 4 7.65 -4.67 -7.28
C TYR A 4 7.29 -3.23 -6.94
N ASP A 5 6.59 -2.58 -7.85
CA ASP A 5 6.10 -1.22 -7.70
C ASP A 5 4.58 -1.16 -7.63
N TRP A 6 4.09 -0.26 -6.78
CA TRP A 6 2.76 0.33 -6.91
C TRP A 6 2.89 1.67 -7.63
N HIS A 7 1.85 2.04 -8.33
CA HIS A 7 1.74 3.32 -9.03
C HIS A 7 0.57 4.11 -8.45
N TRP A 8 0.87 5.15 -7.69
CA TRP A 8 -0.15 6.04 -7.23
C TRP A 8 -0.51 7.02 -8.35
N LYS A 9 -1.70 6.85 -8.91
CA LYS A 9 -2.29 7.75 -9.89
C LYS A 9 -3.01 8.87 -9.16
N LYS A 10 -2.54 10.09 -9.36
CA LYS A 10 -3.10 11.31 -8.81
C LYS A 10 -4.33 11.72 -9.61
N LYS A 11 -5.35 12.23 -8.95
CA LYS A 11 -6.50 12.82 -9.63
C LYS A 11 -6.11 14.06 -10.44
N ASN A 12 -5.22 14.89 -9.88
CA ASN A 12 -4.69 16.08 -10.52
C ASN A 12 -3.21 15.88 -10.83
N SER A 13 -2.84 15.98 -12.09
CA SER A 13 -1.44 15.87 -12.51
C SER A 13 -0.64 17.11 -12.10
N ASN A 14 0.65 16.91 -11.83
CA ASN A 14 1.59 17.97 -11.46
C ASN A 14 2.46 18.39 -12.66
N GLY A 15 3.11 19.56 -12.54
CA GLY A 15 4.08 20.04 -13.52
C GLY A 15 3.49 20.86 -14.65
N PHE A 16 2.34 21.50 -14.43
CA PHE A 16 1.65 22.34 -15.41
C PHE A 16 2.53 23.44 -15.99
N GLN A 17 3.45 23.99 -15.21
CA GLN A 17 4.43 25.00 -15.66
C GLN A 17 5.30 24.50 -16.82
N HIS A 18 5.47 23.20 -16.94
CA HIS A 18 6.28 22.54 -17.99
C HIS A 18 5.46 21.82 -19.04
N ALA A 19 4.14 22.02 -19.08
CA ALA A 19 3.22 21.29 -19.94
C ALA A 19 3.52 21.41 -21.46
N LYS A 20 4.18 22.49 -21.86
CA LYS A 20 4.63 22.71 -23.24
C LYS A 20 5.92 21.95 -23.60
N ASN A 21 6.68 21.47 -22.59
CA ASN A 21 8.01 20.89 -22.78
C ASN A 21 8.05 19.39 -22.44
N ARG A 22 7.11 18.91 -21.60
CA ARG A 22 7.03 17.51 -21.17
C ARG A 22 5.61 17.16 -20.72
N PRO A 23 5.24 15.87 -20.68
CA PRO A 23 3.97 15.43 -20.13
C PRO A 23 3.78 15.83 -18.67
N LEU A 24 2.53 16.02 -18.25
CA LEU A 24 2.19 16.21 -16.84
C LEU A 24 2.45 14.95 -16.04
N MET A 25 2.88 15.13 -14.79
CA MET A 25 3.22 14.03 -13.88
C MET A 25 1.97 13.57 -13.12
N ALA A 26 1.32 12.54 -13.65
CA ALA A 26 0.10 11.96 -13.06
C ALA A 26 0.38 10.83 -12.06
N ILE A 27 1.57 10.23 -12.10
CA ILE A 27 1.92 9.02 -11.33
C ILE A 27 3.10 9.31 -10.40
N GLU A 28 3.02 8.75 -9.20
CA GLU A 28 4.17 8.52 -8.32
C GLU A 28 4.37 7.03 -8.11
N THR A 29 5.63 6.58 -8.19
CA THR A 29 6.00 5.18 -7.98
C THR A 29 6.32 4.94 -6.51
N ILE A 30 5.80 3.83 -5.98
CA ILE A 30 6.03 3.36 -4.62
C ILE A 30 6.73 2.00 -4.73
N SER A 31 8.03 1.98 -4.57
CA SER A 31 8.84 0.76 -4.71
C SER A 31 8.87 -0.04 -3.42
N ILE A 32 8.58 -1.33 -3.51
CA ILE A 32 8.54 -2.24 -2.38
C ILE A 32 9.82 -3.05 -2.30
N PHE A 33 10.43 -3.02 -1.11
CA PHE A 33 11.64 -3.76 -0.78
C PHE A 33 11.39 -4.66 0.42
N SER A 34 11.91 -5.88 0.40
CA SER A 34 11.87 -6.79 1.55
C SER A 34 13.09 -7.70 1.57
N LYS A 35 13.52 -8.09 2.77
CA LYS A 35 14.50 -9.19 2.97
C LYS A 35 13.83 -10.54 2.74
N SER A 36 12.57 -10.68 3.11
CA SER A 36 11.80 -11.92 2.97
C SER A 36 11.45 -12.21 1.50
N PRO A 37 11.41 -13.48 1.09
CA PRO A 37 11.05 -13.86 -0.27
C PRO A 37 9.56 -13.62 -0.56
N MET A 38 9.25 -13.32 -1.82
CA MET A 38 7.89 -13.41 -2.33
C MET A 38 7.62 -14.85 -2.78
N GLY A 39 6.41 -15.35 -2.51
CA GLY A 39 6.01 -16.65 -2.99
C GLY A 39 4.77 -17.20 -2.28
N HIS A 40 4.38 -18.38 -2.68
CA HIS A 40 3.18 -19.03 -2.17
C HIS A 40 3.38 -19.50 -0.71
N LYS A 41 2.37 -19.29 0.14
CA LYS A 41 2.42 -19.67 1.57
C LYS A 41 2.76 -21.16 1.77
N SER A 42 2.27 -22.04 0.90
CA SER A 42 2.55 -23.48 0.99
C SER A 42 4.03 -23.84 0.80
N LEU A 43 4.83 -22.97 0.18
CA LEU A 43 6.26 -23.18 -0.08
C LEU A 43 7.14 -22.48 0.96
N LEU A 44 6.74 -21.30 1.40
CA LEU A 44 7.57 -20.40 2.20
C LEU A 44 7.08 -20.28 3.65
N GLY A 45 5.84 -20.69 3.94
CA GLY A 45 5.24 -20.49 5.26
C GLY A 45 5.31 -19.04 5.72
N ASP A 46 5.72 -18.84 6.97
CA ASP A 46 5.85 -17.52 7.59
C ASP A 46 7.14 -16.76 7.22
N LYS A 47 8.05 -17.41 6.46
CA LYS A 47 9.26 -16.75 5.93
C LYS A 47 8.97 -15.80 4.77
N ARG A 48 7.78 -15.88 4.20
CA ARG A 48 7.39 -15.00 3.09
C ARG A 48 7.22 -13.54 3.54
N MET A 49 7.40 -12.63 2.59
CA MET A 49 7.06 -11.22 2.80
C MET A 49 5.58 -11.08 3.20
N ALA A 50 5.31 -10.27 4.23
CA ALA A 50 3.94 -9.90 4.60
C ALA A 50 3.26 -9.21 3.41
N TYR A 51 2.08 -9.71 3.05
CA TYR A 51 1.22 -9.12 2.02
C TYR A 51 -0.23 -9.52 2.29
N TYR A 52 -1.04 -8.56 2.61
CA TYR A 52 -2.47 -8.71 2.92
C TYR A 52 -3.28 -7.95 1.85
N PRO A 53 -3.71 -8.62 0.77
CA PRO A 53 -4.41 -7.96 -0.32
C PRO A 53 -5.72 -7.33 0.17
N GLN A 54 -5.91 -6.06 -0.12
CA GLN A 54 -7.09 -5.31 0.29
C GLN A 54 -8.21 -5.43 -0.76
N GLY A 55 -9.48 -5.39 -0.31
CA GLY A 55 -10.64 -5.43 -1.20
C GLY A 55 -11.02 -6.81 -1.74
N VAL A 56 -10.28 -7.86 -1.35
CA VAL A 56 -10.56 -9.23 -1.80
C VAL A 56 -11.86 -9.73 -1.19
N THR A 57 -12.71 -10.33 -2.02
CA THR A 57 -14.00 -10.90 -1.62
C THR A 57 -14.07 -12.38 -1.96
N SER A 58 -14.62 -13.18 -1.04
CA SER A 58 -14.94 -14.58 -1.32
C SER A 58 -16.10 -14.66 -2.32
N LYS A 59 -16.03 -15.61 -3.26
CA LYS A 59 -17.14 -15.93 -4.15
C LYS A 59 -18.20 -16.82 -3.50
N GLY A 60 -17.98 -17.24 -2.24
CA GLY A 60 -18.88 -18.14 -1.53
C GLY A 60 -19.02 -19.55 -2.12
N GLN A 61 -18.19 -19.89 -3.08
CA GLN A 61 -18.21 -21.17 -3.78
C GLN A 61 -16.87 -21.87 -3.69
N ALA A 62 -16.91 -23.15 -3.36
CA ALA A 62 -15.75 -24.01 -3.47
C ALA A 62 -15.51 -24.36 -4.95
N VAL A 63 -14.29 -24.14 -5.43
CA VAL A 63 -13.88 -24.48 -6.78
C VAL A 63 -13.05 -25.75 -6.73
N VAL A 64 -13.45 -26.75 -7.49
CA VAL A 64 -12.68 -27.97 -7.67
C VAL A 64 -11.79 -27.82 -8.91
N LYS A 65 -10.49 -27.97 -8.74
CA LYS A 65 -9.56 -27.96 -9.88
C LYS A 65 -9.69 -29.21 -10.72
N ASP A 66 -9.93 -29.03 -12.01
CA ASP A 66 -10.01 -30.09 -13.00
C ASP A 66 -8.65 -30.51 -13.60
N GLY A 67 -7.57 -29.83 -13.21
CA GLY A 67 -6.23 -30.05 -13.74
C GLY A 67 -6.01 -29.53 -15.15
N LYS A 68 -7.04 -28.98 -15.82
CA LYS A 68 -6.91 -28.35 -17.12
C LYS A 68 -6.30 -26.95 -16.96
N HIS A 69 -5.36 -26.63 -17.78
CA HIS A 69 -4.69 -25.33 -17.75
C HIS A 69 -4.82 -24.61 -19.08
N GLY A 70 -4.83 -23.27 -18.97
CA GLY A 70 -4.75 -22.42 -20.14
C GLY A 70 -3.47 -22.67 -20.96
N ARG A 71 -3.47 -22.25 -22.21
CA ARG A 71 -2.44 -22.49 -23.25
C ARG A 71 -0.98 -22.25 -22.81
N ILE A 72 -0.74 -21.43 -21.78
CA ILE A 72 0.60 -20.96 -21.43
C ILE A 72 1.28 -21.83 -20.36
N LEU A 73 0.53 -22.41 -19.43
CA LEU A 73 1.10 -23.04 -18.23
C LEU A 73 1.07 -24.59 -18.21
N GLY A 74 0.47 -25.20 -19.24
CA GLY A 74 0.35 -26.67 -19.33
C GLY A 74 -0.51 -27.31 -18.24
N ALA A 75 -0.69 -28.61 -18.31
CA ALA A 75 -1.48 -29.36 -17.33
C ALA A 75 -0.75 -29.50 -16.00
N ARG A 76 -1.49 -29.44 -14.88
CA ARG A 76 -0.97 -29.65 -13.52
C ARG A 76 -1.73 -30.79 -12.84
N PRO A 77 -1.44 -32.05 -13.19
CA PRO A 77 -2.19 -33.22 -12.70
C PRO A 77 -2.23 -33.31 -11.19
N ASN A 78 -1.19 -32.85 -10.48
CA ASN A 78 -1.11 -32.85 -9.02
C ASN A 78 -2.12 -31.91 -8.33
N GLN A 79 -2.90 -31.14 -9.09
CA GLN A 79 -3.92 -30.23 -8.55
C GLN A 79 -5.36 -30.70 -8.82
N VAL A 80 -5.53 -31.79 -9.56
CA VAL A 80 -6.86 -32.36 -9.84
C VAL A 80 -7.55 -32.73 -8.54
N GLY A 81 -8.82 -32.36 -8.41
CA GLY A 81 -9.64 -32.66 -7.24
C GLY A 81 -9.36 -31.79 -6.01
N ARG A 82 -8.38 -30.85 -6.04
CA ARG A 82 -8.19 -29.91 -4.93
C ARG A 82 -9.34 -28.92 -4.87
N VAL A 83 -9.94 -28.85 -3.70
CA VAL A 83 -11.01 -27.88 -3.39
C VAL A 83 -10.36 -26.64 -2.75
N TYR A 84 -10.72 -25.47 -3.22
CA TYR A 84 -10.29 -24.21 -2.63
C TYR A 84 -11.41 -23.17 -2.70
N GLU A 85 -11.40 -22.25 -1.77
CA GLU A 85 -12.27 -21.09 -1.81
C GLU A 85 -11.82 -20.12 -2.92
N ALA A 86 -12.75 -19.72 -3.77
CA ALA A 86 -12.47 -18.78 -4.83
C ALA A 86 -12.65 -17.35 -4.32
N PHE A 87 -11.68 -16.51 -4.63
CA PHE A 87 -11.70 -15.08 -4.33
C PHE A 87 -11.68 -14.26 -5.61
N THR A 88 -12.18 -13.04 -5.52
CA THR A 88 -12.17 -12.03 -6.59
C THR A 88 -11.74 -10.68 -6.04
N ASN A 89 -11.66 -9.67 -6.89
CA ASN A 89 -11.25 -8.31 -6.53
C ASN A 89 -9.84 -8.23 -5.92
N PHE A 90 -8.92 -9.07 -6.40
CA PHE A 90 -7.51 -8.86 -6.08
C PHE A 90 -7.06 -7.51 -6.62
N PRO A 91 -6.32 -6.73 -5.82
CA PRO A 91 -5.83 -5.43 -6.26
C PRO A 91 -4.84 -5.57 -7.41
N ASP A 92 -4.92 -4.70 -8.39
CA ASP A 92 -3.85 -4.43 -9.32
C ASP A 92 -2.83 -3.44 -8.69
N ASN A 93 -1.77 -3.12 -9.41
CA ASN A 93 -0.71 -2.28 -8.86
C ASN A 93 -0.91 -0.78 -9.12
N VAL A 94 -2.12 -0.35 -9.47
CA VAL A 94 -2.47 1.06 -9.66
C VAL A 94 -3.44 1.49 -8.56
N LEU A 95 -3.04 2.50 -7.77
CA LEU A 95 -3.83 3.07 -6.69
C LEU A 95 -4.29 4.47 -7.09
N GLU A 96 -5.58 4.74 -7.07
CA GLU A 96 -6.14 6.06 -7.37
C GLU A 96 -6.55 6.76 -6.08
N TYR A 97 -5.82 7.82 -5.72
CA TYR A 97 -6.12 8.67 -4.56
C TYR A 97 -5.94 10.13 -4.93
N ASP A 98 -6.79 10.97 -4.37
CA ASP A 98 -6.68 12.43 -4.53
C ASP A 98 -5.41 12.93 -3.88
N ASN A 99 -4.64 13.73 -4.59
CA ASN A 99 -3.54 14.49 -4.01
C ASN A 99 -4.05 15.78 -3.35
N LEU A 100 -3.39 16.17 -2.28
CA LEU A 100 -3.69 17.41 -1.57
C LEU A 100 -3.02 18.58 -2.28
N TRP A 101 -3.77 19.66 -2.50
CA TRP A 101 -3.31 20.84 -3.22
C TRP A 101 -3.64 22.14 -2.48
N GLY A 102 -2.74 23.13 -2.64
CA GLY A 102 -2.94 24.48 -2.17
C GLY A 102 -3.13 24.57 -0.65
N LYS A 103 -4.13 25.34 -0.21
CA LYS A 103 -4.41 25.56 1.23
C LYS A 103 -4.79 24.31 2.03
N LYS A 104 -5.07 23.19 1.37
CA LYS A 104 -5.37 21.91 2.02
C LYS A 104 -4.13 21.09 2.38
N ALA A 105 -2.98 21.41 1.78
CA ALA A 105 -1.71 20.76 2.07
C ALA A 105 -0.96 21.51 3.16
N ILE A 106 -0.60 20.85 4.23
CA ILE A 106 0.20 21.40 5.34
C ILE A 106 1.70 21.32 4.99
N HIS A 107 2.07 20.36 4.15
CA HIS A 107 3.44 20.14 3.69
C HIS A 107 3.46 20.00 2.16
N PRO A 108 4.48 20.54 1.44
CA PRO A 108 4.53 20.53 -0.03
C PRO A 108 4.44 19.15 -0.67
N THR A 109 4.99 18.14 0.00
CA THR A 109 5.01 16.73 -0.48
C THR A 109 4.07 15.82 0.32
N GLN A 110 3.07 16.40 0.98
CA GLN A 110 2.13 15.64 1.82
C GLN A 110 1.41 14.54 1.02
N LYS A 111 1.44 13.32 1.56
CA LYS A 111 0.72 12.18 1.00
C LYS A 111 -0.70 12.09 1.59
N PRO A 112 -1.69 11.62 0.81
CA PRO A 112 -3.04 11.39 1.32
C PRO A 112 -3.04 10.29 2.39
N VAL A 113 -3.71 10.55 3.52
CA VAL A 113 -3.84 9.54 4.59
C VAL A 113 -4.47 8.23 4.09
N PRO A 114 -5.54 8.23 3.26
CA PRO A 114 -6.12 6.98 2.76
C PRO A 114 -5.17 6.12 1.91
N LEU A 115 -4.24 6.73 1.15
CA LEU A 115 -3.20 6.00 0.44
C LEU A 115 -2.25 5.29 1.41
N LEU A 116 -1.83 6.00 2.46
CA LEU A 116 -0.94 5.44 3.48
C LEU A 116 -1.62 4.35 4.29
N GLU A 117 -2.90 4.52 4.63
CA GLU A 117 -3.70 3.48 5.27
C GLU A 117 -3.79 2.21 4.44
N TYR A 118 -4.02 2.33 3.12
CA TYR A 118 -4.04 1.19 2.22
C TYR A 118 -2.72 0.43 2.25
N LEU A 119 -1.59 1.14 2.14
CA LEU A 119 -0.25 0.54 2.15
C LEU A 119 0.07 -0.10 3.50
N ILE A 120 -0.23 0.58 4.61
CA ILE A 120 -0.01 0.06 5.96
C ILE A 120 -0.81 -1.23 6.19
N LYS A 121 -2.10 -1.25 5.84
CA LYS A 121 -2.93 -2.48 5.92
C LYS A 121 -2.38 -3.61 5.05
N THR A 122 -1.80 -3.27 3.90
CA THR A 122 -1.27 -4.28 2.97
C THR A 122 -0.01 -4.97 3.51
N TYR A 123 0.78 -4.31 4.35
CA TYR A 123 2.09 -4.83 4.76
C TYR A 123 2.25 -5.04 6.27
N THR A 124 1.27 -4.65 7.07
CA THR A 124 1.34 -4.76 8.54
C THR A 124 0.06 -5.31 9.15
N ASN A 125 0.20 -5.91 10.33
CA ASN A 125 -0.90 -6.29 11.22
C ASN A 125 -1.11 -5.24 12.31
N ASP A 126 -2.24 -5.36 13.03
CA ASP A 126 -2.55 -4.53 14.20
C ASP A 126 -1.43 -4.66 15.25
N GLY A 127 -1.06 -3.54 15.86
CA GLY A 127 -0.01 -3.46 16.86
C GLY A 127 1.42 -3.45 16.32
N GLU A 128 1.66 -3.76 15.03
CA GLU A 128 2.99 -3.67 14.44
C GLU A 128 3.46 -2.21 14.31
N THR A 129 4.78 -2.02 14.27
CA THR A 129 5.40 -0.71 14.24
C THR A 129 5.71 -0.27 12.80
N VAL A 130 5.33 0.95 12.46
CA VAL A 130 5.67 1.63 11.20
C VAL A 130 6.66 2.74 11.51
N LEU A 131 7.74 2.80 10.74
CA LEU A 131 8.75 3.86 10.80
C LEU A 131 8.61 4.76 9.56
N ASP A 132 8.59 6.07 9.79
CA ASP A 132 8.74 7.10 8.75
C ASP A 132 9.91 8.02 9.12
N ASN A 133 11.00 7.92 8.37
CA ASN A 133 12.24 8.65 8.65
C ASN A 133 12.28 10.08 8.08
N CYS A 134 11.21 10.53 7.46
CA CYS A 134 11.01 11.90 6.96
C CYS A 134 9.51 12.23 6.94
N MET A 135 8.90 12.21 8.14
CA MET A 135 7.44 12.20 8.32
C MET A 135 6.74 13.48 7.88
N GLY A 136 7.46 14.59 7.67
CA GLY A 136 6.90 15.87 7.25
C GLY A 136 5.75 16.33 8.16
N SER A 137 4.55 16.45 7.62
CA SER A 137 3.35 16.80 8.39
C SER A 137 2.67 15.64 9.11
N GLY A 138 3.30 14.47 9.22
CA GLY A 138 2.83 13.33 10.03
C GLY A 138 1.66 12.54 9.43
N SER A 139 1.49 12.52 8.11
CA SER A 139 0.38 11.78 7.48
C SER A 139 0.46 10.27 7.75
N THR A 140 1.67 9.70 7.77
CA THR A 140 1.90 8.29 8.10
C THR A 140 1.52 8.00 9.55
N GLY A 141 1.86 8.88 10.49
CA GLY A 141 1.48 8.74 11.90
C GLY A 141 -0.04 8.78 12.10
N VAL A 142 -0.74 9.69 11.42
CA VAL A 142 -2.22 9.71 11.42
C VAL A 142 -2.80 8.40 10.90
N ALA A 143 -2.28 7.88 9.78
CA ALA A 143 -2.72 6.61 9.23
C ALA A 143 -2.47 5.44 10.21
N CYS A 144 -1.34 5.44 10.91
CA CYS A 144 -1.03 4.44 11.93
C CYS A 144 -2.02 4.48 13.11
N VAL A 145 -2.35 5.66 13.62
CA VAL A 145 -3.36 5.84 14.68
C VAL A 145 -4.71 5.29 14.24
N ASN A 146 -5.18 5.66 13.04
CA ASN A 146 -6.46 5.19 12.49
C ASN A 146 -6.50 3.65 12.36
N LEU A 147 -5.37 3.00 12.24
CA LEU A 147 -5.24 1.57 11.98
C LEU A 147 -4.73 0.77 13.17
N ASN A 148 -4.61 1.37 14.35
CA ASN A 148 -4.06 0.72 15.55
C ASN A 148 -2.65 0.12 15.31
N ARG A 149 -1.75 0.89 14.68
CA ARG A 149 -0.33 0.57 14.52
C ARG A 149 0.51 1.49 15.39
N SER A 150 1.61 0.96 15.93
CA SER A 150 2.63 1.79 16.57
C SER A 150 3.37 2.62 15.52
N PHE A 151 3.79 3.83 15.88
CA PHE A 151 4.44 4.74 14.95
C PHE A 151 5.73 5.30 15.52
N ILE A 152 6.79 5.31 14.70
CA ILE A 152 8.03 6.03 14.95
C ILE A 152 8.23 7.01 13.79
N GLY A 153 8.20 8.31 14.09
CA GLY A 153 8.40 9.37 13.11
C GLY A 153 9.70 10.12 13.38
N ILE A 154 10.43 10.44 12.32
CA ILE A 154 11.63 11.29 12.36
C ILE A 154 11.39 12.46 11.41
N GLU A 155 11.66 13.67 11.86
CA GLU A 155 11.61 14.90 11.08
C GLU A 155 12.74 15.82 11.52
N MET A 156 13.45 16.38 10.57
CA MET A 156 14.60 17.26 10.83
C MET A 156 14.19 18.71 11.04
N ASP A 157 13.10 19.14 10.42
CA ASP A 157 12.57 20.50 10.55
C ASP A 157 11.69 20.59 11.81
N ASP A 158 12.12 21.37 12.79
CA ASP A 158 11.42 21.52 14.09
C ASP A 158 9.97 21.95 13.92
N LYS A 159 9.69 22.85 12.99
CA LYS A 159 8.33 23.34 12.73
C LYS A 159 7.43 22.22 12.19
N TYR A 160 7.92 21.43 11.25
CA TYR A 160 7.15 20.27 10.74
C TYR A 160 7.04 19.17 11.79
N PHE A 161 8.05 18.97 12.62
CA PHE A 161 7.99 18.05 13.75
C PHE A 161 6.87 18.41 14.73
N GLU A 162 6.77 19.69 15.12
CA GLU A 162 5.70 20.18 16.01
C GLU A 162 4.31 20.02 15.37
N ILE A 163 4.17 20.36 14.07
CA ILE A 163 2.92 20.21 13.33
C ILE A 163 2.50 18.74 13.29
N ALA A 164 3.43 17.83 12.97
CA ALA A 164 3.18 16.39 12.91
C ALA A 164 2.77 15.85 14.26
N SER A 165 3.52 16.16 15.31
CA SER A 165 3.27 15.73 16.69
C SER A 165 1.89 16.15 17.15
N LYS A 166 1.52 17.42 16.96
CA LYS A 166 0.19 17.92 17.29
C LYS A 166 -0.90 17.17 16.51
N ARG A 167 -0.73 17.04 15.21
CA ARG A 167 -1.71 16.40 14.34
C ARG A 167 -1.96 14.93 14.70
N ILE A 168 -0.91 14.18 15.01
CA ILE A 168 -1.01 12.78 15.44
C ILE A 168 -1.70 12.69 16.80
N ASN A 169 -1.29 13.51 17.78
CA ASN A 169 -1.89 13.54 19.10
C ASN A 169 -3.37 13.93 19.10
N ASP A 170 -3.79 14.82 18.23
CA ASP A 170 -5.21 15.20 18.06
C ASP A 170 -6.05 14.05 17.49
N HIS A 171 -5.44 13.06 16.80
CA HIS A 171 -6.12 11.85 16.32
C HIS A 171 -6.18 10.76 17.39
N ILE A 172 -5.19 10.66 18.28
CA ILE A 172 -5.21 9.70 19.41
C ILE A 172 -6.34 10.02 20.42
N LYS A 173 -6.71 11.30 20.54
CA LYS A 173 -7.73 11.77 21.51
C LYS A 173 -9.17 11.62 21.01
N LYS A 174 -9.39 11.22 19.79
CA LYS A 174 -10.72 10.99 19.19
C LYS A 174 -11.20 9.56 19.42
#